data_6f1d71c3fea765b8533ea87f872e408d
#
_entry.id   6f1d71c3fea765b8533ea87f872e408d
#
_cell.length_a   1.000
_cell.length_b   1.000
_cell.length_c   1.000
_cell.angle_alpha   90.00
_cell.angle_beta   90.00
_cell.angle_gamma   90.00
#
_symmetry.space_group_name_H-M   'P 1'
#
loop_
_entity.id
_entity.type
_entity.pdbx_description
1 polymer ?
#
loop_
_entity_poly.entity_id
_entity_poly.type
_entity_poly.pdbx_seq_one_letter_code
_entity_poly.pdbx_strand_id
1 'polypeptide(L)'
;SPRLISGEKLLEKVLKAVPSDGWDPVMVPGTPSAWAEAVKKFGNLSLSEVLEPAAKYAEEGYPLAPNIGKQWVLGYKRFMKAGGPEKFEGWFETFAPDGKMLSDGDVFRCQAMADTLREIGATNAESFYRGELAKKIAAYSEKTGGWMRLDDLEDYRAEFVEPITTNYHG
;
A
#
# COMPACT_ATOMS: atom_id res chain seq x y z
N SER A 1 -11.65 -2.33 8.97
CA SER A 1 -10.81 -3.56 8.97
C SER A 1 -11.46 -4.65 8.15
N PRO A 2 -10.68 -5.62 7.63
CA PRO A 2 -11.25 -6.80 6.99
C PRO A 2 -12.24 -7.53 7.90
N ARG A 3 -13.36 -7.99 7.35
CA ARG A 3 -14.44 -8.63 8.14
C ARG A 3 -14.04 -9.96 8.77
N LEU A 4 -13.07 -10.66 8.18
CA LEU A 4 -12.57 -11.93 8.69
C LEU A 4 -11.69 -11.79 9.93
N ILE A 5 -11.19 -10.58 10.24
CA ILE A 5 -10.37 -10.34 11.42
C ILE A 5 -11.20 -9.64 12.50
N SER A 6 -11.18 -10.18 13.70
CA SER A 6 -11.75 -9.57 14.89
C SER A 6 -10.74 -9.57 16.03
N GLY A 7 -10.98 -8.73 17.05
CA GLY A 7 -10.14 -8.75 18.25
C GLY A 7 -10.10 -10.12 18.91
N GLU A 8 -11.21 -10.85 18.92
CA GLU A 8 -11.30 -12.22 19.45
C GLU A 8 -10.39 -13.17 18.69
N LYS A 9 -10.45 -13.18 17.34
CA LYS A 9 -9.58 -14.01 16.50
C LYS A 9 -8.09 -13.68 16.66
N LEU A 10 -7.75 -12.42 16.90
CA LEU A 10 -6.37 -12.03 17.20
C LEU A 10 -5.94 -12.54 18.58
N LEU A 11 -6.84 -12.51 19.56
CA LEU A 11 -6.57 -13.07 20.92
C LEU A 11 -6.41 -14.59 20.88
N GLU A 12 -7.17 -15.29 20.03
CA GLU A 12 -7.02 -16.74 19.82
C GLU A 12 -5.61 -17.13 19.33
N LYS A 13 -4.95 -16.24 18.58
CA LYS A 13 -3.53 -16.40 18.19
C LYS A 13 -2.54 -16.20 19.32
N VAL A 14 -3.01 -15.96 20.56
CA VAL A 14 -2.16 -15.69 21.74
C VAL A 14 -1.18 -14.53 21.52
N LEU A 15 -1.60 -13.52 20.79
CA LEU A 15 -0.78 -12.35 20.51
C LEU A 15 -0.79 -11.39 21.70
N LYS A 16 0.41 -11.08 22.25
CA LYS A 16 0.55 -10.03 23.27
C LYS A 16 0.41 -8.62 22.70
N ALA A 17 0.68 -8.46 21.41
CA ALA A 17 0.53 -7.24 20.65
C ALA A 17 0.29 -7.59 19.17
N VAL A 18 -0.33 -6.68 18.43
CA VAL A 18 -0.47 -6.84 16.97
C VAL A 18 0.93 -6.83 16.34
N PRO A 19 1.28 -7.84 15.52
CA PRO A 19 2.57 -7.88 14.85
C PRO A 19 2.78 -6.65 13.96
N SER A 20 4.02 -6.29 13.73
CA SER A 20 4.36 -5.20 12.80
C SER A 20 4.51 -5.65 11.34
N ASP A 21 4.44 -6.95 11.09
CA ASP A 21 4.64 -7.57 9.78
C ASP A 21 3.60 -8.67 9.51
N GLY A 22 3.41 -8.98 8.24
CA GLY A 22 2.43 -9.97 7.80
C GLY A 22 1.02 -9.38 7.65
N TRP A 23 0.00 -10.23 7.64
CA TRP A 23 -1.38 -9.83 7.36
C TRP A 23 -2.16 -9.30 8.57
N ASP A 24 -1.76 -9.64 9.78
CA ASP A 24 -2.54 -9.28 10.98
C ASP A 24 -2.68 -7.76 11.18
N PRO A 25 -1.69 -6.89 10.87
CA PRO A 25 -1.86 -5.44 10.97
C PRO A 25 -2.49 -4.80 9.72
N VAL A 26 -2.75 -5.55 8.65
CA VAL A 26 -3.22 -4.98 7.38
C VAL A 26 -4.69 -4.61 7.46
N MET A 27 -4.97 -3.33 7.22
CA MET A 27 -6.32 -2.77 7.16
C MET A 27 -6.74 -2.57 5.70
N VAL A 28 -8.02 -2.32 5.45
CA VAL A 28 -8.50 -1.92 4.12
C VAL A 28 -7.81 -0.61 3.71
N PRO A 29 -7.08 -0.58 2.57
CA PRO A 29 -6.36 0.61 2.17
C PRO A 29 -7.31 1.74 1.78
N GLY A 30 -7.20 2.90 2.43
CA GLY A 30 -8.11 4.03 2.20
C GLY A 30 -7.56 5.12 1.26
N THR A 31 -6.26 5.13 1.05
CA THR A 31 -5.57 6.22 0.35
C THR A 31 -6.08 6.48 -1.09
N PRO A 32 -6.25 5.49 -1.97
CA PRO A 32 -6.73 5.75 -3.33
C PRO A 32 -8.13 6.40 -3.37
N SER A 33 -9.04 5.98 -2.50
CA SER A 33 -10.37 6.59 -2.38
C SER A 33 -10.30 8.03 -1.85
N ALA A 34 -9.41 8.27 -0.88
CA ALA A 34 -9.19 9.63 -0.37
C ALA A 34 -8.62 10.57 -1.44
N TRP A 35 -7.70 10.11 -2.28
CA TRP A 35 -7.19 10.88 -3.42
C TRP A 35 -8.31 11.23 -4.41
N ALA A 36 -9.11 10.24 -4.80
CA ALA A 36 -10.22 10.45 -5.72
C ALA A 36 -11.23 11.47 -5.19
N GLU A 37 -11.65 11.34 -3.94
CA GLU A 37 -12.60 12.27 -3.31
C GLU A 37 -11.99 13.68 -3.11
N ALA A 38 -10.72 13.78 -2.73
CA ALA A 38 -10.06 15.07 -2.57
C ALA A 38 -9.93 15.81 -3.92
N VAL A 39 -9.48 15.13 -4.96
CA VAL A 39 -9.37 15.70 -6.30
C VAL A 39 -10.74 16.08 -6.85
N LYS A 40 -11.76 15.25 -6.69
CA LYS A 40 -13.13 15.55 -7.10
C LYS A 40 -13.70 16.78 -6.42
N LYS A 41 -13.41 16.97 -5.12
CA LYS A 41 -13.99 18.08 -4.34
C LYS A 41 -13.22 19.38 -4.46
N PHE A 42 -11.89 19.32 -4.56
CA PHE A 42 -11.01 20.49 -4.45
C PHE A 42 -10.08 20.67 -5.65
N GLY A 43 -9.94 19.65 -6.51
CA GLY A 43 -8.97 19.66 -7.60
C GLY A 43 -9.49 20.39 -8.85
N ASN A 44 -8.55 20.91 -9.64
CA ASN A 44 -8.78 21.45 -10.99
C ASN A 44 -8.28 20.50 -12.09
N LEU A 45 -7.52 19.45 -11.73
CA LEU A 45 -7.00 18.43 -12.62
C LEU A 45 -7.73 17.11 -12.37
N SER A 46 -7.73 16.22 -13.35
CA SER A 46 -8.18 14.84 -13.16
C SER A 46 -7.21 14.05 -12.26
N LEU A 47 -7.68 12.97 -11.65
CA LEU A 47 -6.82 12.08 -10.86
C LEU A 47 -5.70 11.48 -11.73
N SER A 48 -5.95 11.18 -12.99
CA SER A 48 -4.92 10.73 -13.94
C SER A 48 -3.80 11.75 -14.11
N GLU A 49 -4.14 13.03 -14.29
CA GLU A 49 -3.13 14.09 -14.44
C GLU A 49 -2.32 14.27 -13.15
N VAL A 50 -2.96 14.16 -11.99
CA VAL A 50 -2.30 14.27 -10.68
C VAL A 50 -1.33 13.12 -10.42
N LEU A 51 -1.68 11.89 -10.82
CA LEU A 51 -0.87 10.69 -10.57
C LEU A 51 0.21 10.44 -11.63
N GLU A 52 0.08 11.02 -12.84
CA GLU A 52 1.02 10.75 -13.94
C GLU A 52 2.50 11.07 -13.61
N PRO A 53 2.85 12.16 -12.92
CA PRO A 53 4.24 12.38 -12.50
C PRO A 53 4.79 11.27 -11.61
N ALA A 54 3.99 10.74 -10.69
CA ALA A 54 4.40 9.63 -9.82
C ALA A 54 4.53 8.32 -10.62
N ALA A 55 3.63 8.08 -11.57
CA ALA A 55 3.72 6.92 -12.47
C ALA A 55 4.99 6.98 -13.33
N LYS A 56 5.35 8.16 -13.87
CA LYS A 56 6.61 8.36 -14.59
C LYS A 56 7.84 8.09 -13.74
N TYR A 57 7.88 8.57 -12.51
CA TYR A 57 8.98 8.25 -11.60
C TYR A 57 9.10 6.75 -11.34
N ALA A 58 7.98 6.04 -11.18
CA ALA A 58 8.00 4.60 -11.00
C ALA A 58 8.50 3.86 -12.26
N GLU A 59 8.13 4.31 -13.46
CA GLU A 59 8.50 3.72 -14.75
C GLU A 59 9.94 4.05 -15.14
N GLU A 60 10.30 5.33 -15.16
CA GLU A 60 11.60 5.82 -15.60
C GLU A 60 12.69 5.55 -14.54
N GLY A 61 12.27 5.48 -13.28
CA GLY A 61 13.14 5.30 -12.13
C GLY A 61 13.63 6.62 -11.55
N TYR A 62 14.03 6.55 -10.29
CA TYR A 62 14.62 7.68 -9.57
C TYR A 62 15.72 7.19 -8.62
N PRO A 63 16.78 8.00 -8.41
CA PRO A 63 17.83 7.65 -7.47
C PRO A 63 17.31 7.73 -6.03
N LEU A 64 17.62 6.71 -5.24
CA LEU A 64 17.28 6.71 -3.82
C LEU A 64 18.08 7.77 -3.07
N ALA A 65 17.39 8.71 -2.46
CA ALA A 65 18.00 9.71 -1.58
C ALA A 65 18.67 9.02 -0.36
N PRO A 66 19.73 9.61 0.24
CA PRO A 66 20.50 8.95 1.31
C PRO A 66 19.68 8.43 2.49
N ASN A 67 18.67 9.19 2.94
CA ASN A 67 17.81 8.74 4.03
C ASN A 67 16.89 7.58 3.61
N ILE A 68 16.39 7.61 2.39
CA ILE A 68 15.55 6.54 1.83
C ILE A 68 16.40 5.29 1.60
N GLY A 69 17.60 5.42 1.01
CA GLY A 69 18.52 4.31 0.82
C GLY A 69 18.87 3.58 2.12
N LYS A 70 19.13 4.34 3.20
CA LYS A 70 19.34 3.76 4.55
C LYS A 70 18.13 2.96 5.03
N GLN A 71 16.91 3.50 4.85
CA GLN A 71 15.67 2.79 5.24
C GLN A 71 15.47 1.53 4.39
N TRP A 72 15.84 1.57 3.13
CA TRP A 72 15.79 0.40 2.23
C TRP A 72 16.69 -0.73 2.73
N VAL A 73 17.96 -0.40 3.06
CA VAL A 73 18.91 -1.35 3.65
C VAL A 73 18.40 -1.95 4.95
N LEU A 74 17.83 -1.12 5.83
CA LEU A 74 17.23 -1.60 7.09
C LEU A 74 16.03 -2.52 6.83
N GLY A 75 15.15 -2.16 5.90
CA GLY A 75 14.03 -2.97 5.46
C GLY A 75 14.47 -4.33 4.93
N TYR A 76 15.44 -4.35 4.02
CA TYR A 76 16.00 -5.57 3.48
C TYR A 76 16.51 -6.52 4.58
N LYS A 77 17.35 -6.01 5.48
CA LYS A 77 17.89 -6.79 6.60
C LYS A 77 16.81 -7.31 7.54
N ARG A 78 15.78 -6.48 7.81
CA ARG A 78 14.64 -6.85 8.64
C ARG A 78 13.86 -8.00 8.03
N PHE A 79 13.46 -7.90 6.76
CA PHE A 79 12.67 -8.92 6.09
C PHE A 79 13.47 -10.20 5.85
N MET A 80 14.79 -10.11 5.56
CA MET A 80 15.66 -11.28 5.51
C MET A 80 15.65 -12.04 6.85
N LYS A 81 15.78 -11.33 7.96
CA LYS A 81 15.75 -11.94 9.31
C LYS A 81 14.36 -12.51 9.67
N ALA A 82 13.29 -11.92 9.16
CA ALA A 82 11.91 -12.34 9.47
C ALA A 82 11.41 -13.55 8.66
N GLY A 83 12.21 -14.08 7.72
CA GLY A 83 11.88 -15.25 6.91
C GLY A 83 12.27 -15.14 5.43
N GLY A 84 12.82 -14.00 5.02
CA GLY A 84 13.35 -13.81 3.67
C GLY A 84 12.33 -13.91 2.54
N PRO A 85 12.80 -14.17 1.30
CA PRO A 85 11.93 -14.27 0.12
C PRO A 85 10.88 -15.37 0.22
N GLU A 86 11.13 -16.44 0.95
CA GLU A 86 10.15 -17.53 1.13
C GLU A 86 8.86 -17.05 1.82
N LYS A 87 8.98 -16.09 2.74
CA LYS A 87 7.86 -15.55 3.50
C LYS A 87 7.33 -14.22 2.95
N PHE A 88 8.18 -13.42 2.33
CA PHE A 88 7.89 -12.07 1.87
C PHE A 88 8.21 -11.88 0.38
N GLU A 89 7.85 -12.89 -0.44
CA GLU A 89 8.12 -12.93 -1.89
C GLU A 89 7.85 -11.57 -2.56
N GLY A 90 6.63 -11.05 -2.47
CA GLY A 90 6.24 -9.80 -3.13
C GLY A 90 7.03 -8.57 -2.66
N TRP A 91 7.51 -8.56 -1.42
CA TRP A 91 8.37 -7.49 -0.94
C TRP A 91 9.74 -7.54 -1.64
N PHE A 92 10.33 -8.74 -1.72
CA PHE A 92 11.64 -8.91 -2.35
C PHE A 92 11.58 -8.70 -3.86
N GLU A 93 10.56 -9.20 -4.54
CA GLU A 93 10.34 -8.94 -5.96
C GLU A 93 10.24 -7.45 -6.28
N THR A 94 9.56 -6.67 -5.42
CA THR A 94 9.37 -5.24 -5.62
C THR A 94 10.58 -4.42 -5.20
N PHE A 95 11.12 -4.64 -3.99
CA PHE A 95 12.09 -3.75 -3.33
C PHE A 95 13.52 -4.26 -3.34
N ALA A 96 13.75 -5.47 -3.80
CA ALA A 96 15.06 -6.07 -3.98
C ALA A 96 15.14 -6.82 -5.32
N PRO A 97 14.92 -6.11 -6.46
CA PRO A 97 14.89 -6.74 -7.77
C PRO A 97 16.18 -7.52 -8.00
N ASP A 98 16.05 -8.70 -8.59
CA ASP A 98 17.17 -9.64 -8.83
C ASP A 98 17.92 -10.05 -7.55
N GLY A 99 17.25 -9.96 -6.38
CA GLY A 99 17.86 -10.22 -5.06
C GLY A 99 18.83 -9.13 -4.59
N LYS A 100 18.95 -8.02 -5.32
CA LYS A 100 19.85 -6.92 -4.99
C LYS A 100 19.29 -6.05 -3.89
N MET A 101 20.04 -5.90 -2.80
CA MET A 101 19.76 -4.89 -1.78
C MET A 101 20.11 -3.50 -2.34
N LEU A 102 19.07 -2.67 -2.56
CA LEU A 102 19.28 -1.29 -2.98
C LEU A 102 19.69 -0.39 -1.82
N SER A 103 20.48 0.64 -2.14
CA SER A 103 21.01 1.64 -1.20
C SER A 103 20.91 3.05 -1.77
N ASP A 104 21.48 4.04 -1.06
CA ASP A 104 21.53 5.42 -1.53
C ASP A 104 22.25 5.54 -2.87
N GLY A 105 21.68 6.33 -3.77
CA GLY A 105 22.15 6.53 -5.14
C GLY A 105 21.75 5.45 -6.15
N ASP A 106 21.34 4.25 -5.70
CA ASP A 106 20.78 3.24 -6.61
C ASP A 106 19.47 3.73 -7.23
N VAL A 107 19.24 3.41 -8.51
CA VAL A 107 18.01 3.77 -9.20
C VAL A 107 16.96 2.69 -8.97
N PHE A 108 15.82 3.10 -8.37
CA PHE A 108 14.66 2.23 -8.20
C PHE A 108 13.65 2.44 -9.32
N ARG A 109 13.18 1.35 -9.91
CA ARG A 109 12.09 1.31 -10.89
C ARG A 109 11.06 0.26 -10.48
N CYS A 110 9.79 0.54 -10.79
CA CYS A 110 8.72 -0.42 -10.53
C CYS A 110 7.58 -0.21 -11.56
N GLN A 111 7.63 -0.94 -12.67
CA GLN A 111 6.62 -0.86 -13.72
C GLN A 111 5.22 -1.19 -13.19
N ALA A 112 5.11 -2.21 -12.34
CA ALA A 112 3.83 -2.58 -11.74
C ALA A 112 3.19 -1.44 -10.91
N MET A 113 4.01 -0.62 -10.24
CA MET A 113 3.53 0.57 -9.53
C MET A 113 3.05 1.65 -10.51
N ALA A 114 3.80 1.88 -11.60
CA ALA A 114 3.38 2.83 -12.63
C ALA A 114 2.03 2.45 -13.24
N ASP A 115 1.86 1.18 -13.62
CA ASP A 115 0.62 0.67 -14.19
C ASP A 115 -0.54 0.78 -13.19
N THR A 116 -0.29 0.45 -11.92
CA THR A 116 -1.28 0.57 -10.83
C THR A 116 -1.72 2.02 -10.63
N LEU A 117 -0.79 2.97 -10.61
CA LEU A 117 -1.11 4.40 -10.44
C LEU A 117 -1.93 4.93 -11.62
N ARG A 118 -1.59 4.54 -12.85
CA ARG A 118 -2.36 4.90 -14.06
C ARG A 118 -3.77 4.30 -14.04
N GLU A 119 -3.91 3.04 -13.62
CA GLU A 119 -5.22 2.39 -13.49
C GLU A 119 -6.08 3.06 -12.40
N ILE A 120 -5.49 3.40 -11.26
CA ILE A 120 -6.16 4.19 -10.21
C ILE A 120 -6.62 5.54 -10.78
N GLY A 121 -5.75 6.25 -11.49
CA GLY A 121 -6.07 7.54 -12.11
C GLY A 121 -7.19 7.43 -13.12
N ALA A 122 -7.10 6.49 -14.07
CA ALA A 122 -8.06 6.31 -15.16
C ALA A 122 -9.46 5.92 -14.67
N THR A 123 -9.55 5.23 -13.53
CA THR A 123 -10.82 4.73 -12.99
C THR A 123 -11.32 5.53 -11.77
N ASN A 124 -10.67 6.65 -11.41
CA ASN A 124 -10.95 7.37 -10.16
C ASN A 124 -10.99 6.42 -8.95
N ALA A 125 -10.00 5.54 -8.86
CA ALA A 125 -9.84 4.50 -7.85
C ALA A 125 -10.91 3.37 -7.87
N GLU A 126 -11.88 3.35 -8.80
CA GLU A 126 -12.89 2.30 -8.85
C GLU A 126 -12.28 0.91 -9.06
N SER A 127 -11.25 0.76 -9.92
CA SER A 127 -10.58 -0.52 -10.11
C SER A 127 -9.91 -1.05 -8.84
N PHE A 128 -9.41 -0.15 -7.97
CA PHE A 128 -8.77 -0.51 -6.70
C PHE A 128 -9.75 -1.12 -5.69
N TYR A 129 -11.02 -0.71 -5.72
CA TYR A 129 -12.02 -1.17 -4.75
C TYR A 129 -13.05 -2.14 -5.34
N ARG A 130 -13.39 -2.00 -6.62
CA ARG A 130 -14.51 -2.73 -7.27
C ARG A 130 -14.18 -3.30 -8.64
N GLY A 131 -12.90 -3.27 -9.04
CA GLY A 131 -12.46 -3.76 -10.35
C GLY A 131 -11.30 -4.75 -10.27
N GLU A 132 -10.44 -4.73 -11.28
CA GLU A 132 -9.38 -5.72 -11.45
C GLU A 132 -8.29 -5.62 -10.37
N LEU A 133 -7.95 -4.43 -9.89
CA LEU A 133 -7.00 -4.27 -8.78
C LEU A 133 -7.55 -4.89 -7.48
N ALA A 134 -8.83 -4.66 -7.17
CA ALA A 134 -9.49 -5.27 -6.01
C ALA A 134 -9.42 -6.80 -6.04
N LYS A 135 -9.73 -7.40 -7.21
CA LYS A 135 -9.65 -8.86 -7.40
C LYS A 135 -8.23 -9.39 -7.20
N LYS A 136 -7.21 -8.71 -7.75
CA LYS A 136 -5.80 -9.08 -7.56
C LYS A 136 -5.38 -9.02 -6.09
N ILE A 137 -5.76 -7.96 -5.37
CA ILE A 137 -5.47 -7.80 -3.93
C ILE A 137 -6.13 -8.91 -3.11
N ALA A 138 -7.42 -9.16 -3.34
CA ALA A 138 -8.16 -10.20 -2.62
C ALA A 138 -7.60 -11.60 -2.91
N ALA A 139 -7.29 -11.92 -4.16
CA ALA A 139 -6.71 -13.20 -4.56
C ALA A 139 -5.31 -13.42 -3.94
N TYR A 140 -4.47 -12.38 -3.92
CA TYR A 140 -3.15 -12.46 -3.28
C TYR A 140 -3.28 -12.64 -1.76
N SER A 141 -4.19 -11.90 -1.12
CA SER A 141 -4.48 -12.06 0.30
C SER A 141 -4.91 -13.50 0.62
N GLU A 142 -5.82 -14.07 -0.16
CA GLU A 142 -6.30 -15.44 0.04
C GLU A 142 -5.18 -16.47 -0.18
N LYS A 143 -4.41 -16.34 -1.26
CA LYS A 143 -3.26 -17.20 -1.59
C LYS A 143 -2.22 -17.24 -0.46
N THR A 144 -1.99 -16.11 0.20
CA THR A 144 -0.92 -15.94 1.20
C THR A 144 -1.43 -15.95 2.65
N GLY A 145 -2.68 -16.36 2.88
CA GLY A 145 -3.26 -16.50 4.22
C GLY A 145 -3.67 -15.18 4.88
N GLY A 146 -3.93 -14.16 4.08
CA GLY A 146 -4.42 -12.86 4.55
C GLY A 146 -5.91 -12.83 4.88
N TRP A 147 -6.33 -11.76 5.53
CA TRP A 147 -7.70 -11.54 5.97
C TRP A 147 -8.57 -10.79 4.97
N MET A 148 -7.94 -10.02 4.05
CA MET A 148 -8.62 -9.18 3.07
C MET A 148 -9.39 -10.03 2.06
N ARG A 149 -10.66 -9.67 1.81
CA ARG A 149 -11.51 -10.27 0.78
C ARG A 149 -12.06 -9.17 -0.12
N LEU A 150 -12.63 -9.58 -1.25
CA LEU A 150 -13.12 -8.64 -2.26
C LEU A 150 -14.21 -7.71 -1.70
N ASP A 151 -15.14 -8.25 -0.93
CA ASP A 151 -16.24 -7.49 -0.30
C ASP A 151 -15.75 -6.47 0.75
N ASP A 152 -14.60 -6.70 1.39
CA ASP A 152 -13.98 -5.69 2.26
C ASP A 152 -13.54 -4.46 1.49
N LEU A 153 -13.06 -4.65 0.26
CA LEU A 153 -12.67 -3.57 -0.64
C LEU A 153 -13.90 -2.93 -1.27
N GLU A 154 -14.84 -3.73 -1.78
CA GLU A 154 -16.05 -3.25 -2.47
C GLU A 154 -16.91 -2.34 -1.59
N ASP A 155 -16.98 -2.60 -0.30
CA ASP A 155 -17.74 -1.81 0.67
C ASP A 155 -17.02 -0.54 1.14
N TYR A 156 -15.71 -0.43 0.90
CA TYR A 156 -14.96 0.73 1.39
C TYR A 156 -15.36 2.01 0.63
N ARG A 157 -15.53 3.08 1.39
CA ARG A 157 -15.76 4.45 0.90
C ARG A 157 -14.98 5.43 1.78
N ALA A 158 -14.37 6.43 1.17
CA ALA A 158 -13.83 7.57 1.91
C ALA A 158 -14.97 8.52 2.30
N GLU A 159 -14.89 9.09 3.49
CA GLU A 159 -15.88 10.00 4.03
C GLU A 159 -15.20 11.30 4.47
N PHE A 160 -15.85 12.44 4.19
CA PHE A 160 -15.46 13.71 4.78
C PHE A 160 -16.11 13.81 6.17
N VAL A 161 -15.28 14.03 7.18
CA VAL A 161 -15.72 14.20 8.57
C VAL A 161 -15.29 15.57 9.10
N GLU A 162 -15.94 16.05 10.14
CA GLU A 162 -15.51 17.27 10.83
C GLU A 162 -14.15 17.01 11.51
N PRO A 163 -13.18 17.93 11.35
CA PRO A 163 -11.87 17.82 11.99
C PRO A 163 -11.99 17.80 13.51
N ILE A 164 -11.23 16.92 14.15
CA ILE A 164 -11.02 17.00 15.60
C ILE A 164 -9.99 18.09 15.84
N THR A 165 -10.35 19.12 16.59
CA THR A 165 -9.49 20.27 16.86
C THR A 165 -9.23 20.43 18.35
N THR A 166 -8.09 21.00 18.67
CA THR A 166 -7.77 21.48 20.02
C THR A 166 -7.16 22.85 19.94
N ASN A 167 -7.43 23.68 20.94
CA ASN A 167 -6.81 24.99 21.05
C ASN A 167 -5.58 24.89 21.96
N TYR A 168 -4.46 25.45 21.52
CA TYR A 168 -3.24 25.59 22.28
C TYR A 168 -2.71 27.02 22.16
N HIS A 169 -2.71 27.73 23.27
CA HIS A 169 -2.34 29.15 23.34
C HIS A 169 -3.11 30.09 22.39
N GLY A 170 -4.39 29.83 22.15
CA GLY A 170 -5.26 30.61 21.28
C GLY A 170 -5.24 30.24 19.83
#